data_af2e1b7f937a8dd522c74adc5d40e189
#
_entry.id   af2e1b7f937a8dd522c74adc5d40e189
#
_cell.length_a   1.000
_cell.length_b   1.000
_cell.length_c   1.000
_cell.angle_alpha   90.00
_cell.angle_beta   90.00
_cell.angle_gamma   90.00
#
_symmetry.space_group_name_H-M   'P 1'
#
loop_
_entity.id
_entity.type
_entity.pdbx_description
1 polymer ?
#
loop_
_entity_poly.entity_id
_entity_poly.type
_entity_poly.pdbx_seq_one_letter_code
_entity_poly.pdbx_strand_id
1 'polypeptide(L)'
;PANGCKIEYRFATIANAEKSPALRSIEAANAGYFFELEEFGGTARQAADSALRQIAAELAFPQSAPQMTEPYEISAEAEAAVTDSLVTYIISRWSYTGGAHGMYATECHTYSLAGGYELSTADLFSERQLLGMEALLRRKLCEQYEAANDDELAERGFFPEYISLTENFRITPEGITFYYNPYDIGCYALGAVDVTMSREELENL
;
A
#
# COMPACT_ATOMS: atom_id res chain seq x y z
N PRO A 1 -21.15 -18.22 8.84
CA PRO A 1 -22.07 -17.16 8.43
C PRO A 1 -23.02 -17.71 7.36
N ALA A 2 -24.28 -17.29 7.39
CA ALA A 2 -25.28 -17.81 6.47
C ALA A 2 -24.97 -17.49 4.99
N ASN A 3 -24.14 -16.50 4.71
CA ASN A 3 -23.91 -15.95 3.36
C ASN A 3 -22.50 -16.24 2.79
N GLY A 4 -21.63 -16.90 3.54
CA GLY A 4 -20.28 -17.24 3.06
C GLY A 4 -19.31 -16.05 2.99
N CYS A 5 -18.09 -16.34 2.52
CA CYS A 5 -17.06 -15.35 2.21
C CYS A 5 -16.35 -15.80 0.93
N LYS A 6 -16.17 -14.89 -0.02
CA LYS A 6 -15.36 -15.13 -1.22
C LYS A 6 -13.99 -14.50 -0.97
N ILE A 7 -12.93 -15.30 -1.12
CA ILE A 7 -11.55 -14.85 -0.98
C ILE A 7 -10.82 -15.15 -2.28
N GLU A 8 -10.12 -14.14 -2.81
CA GLU A 8 -9.30 -14.26 -4.00
C GLU A 8 -7.92 -13.62 -3.78
N TYR A 9 -6.85 -14.43 -3.78
CA TYR A 9 -5.49 -13.97 -3.60
C TYR A 9 -4.64 -14.31 -4.83
N ARG A 10 -3.95 -13.29 -5.37
CA ARG A 10 -2.97 -13.41 -6.46
C ARG A 10 -1.62 -12.88 -5.98
N PHE A 11 -0.80 -13.77 -5.47
CA PHE A 11 0.50 -13.44 -4.92
C PHE A 11 1.61 -13.60 -5.97
N ALA A 12 2.45 -12.56 -6.13
CA ALA A 12 3.65 -12.62 -6.96
C ALA A 12 4.82 -13.17 -6.15
N THR A 13 5.44 -14.28 -6.59
CA THR A 13 6.60 -14.88 -5.92
C THR A 13 7.89 -14.60 -6.67
N ILE A 14 9.02 -14.66 -5.97
CA ILE A 14 10.35 -14.55 -6.57
C ILE A 14 10.83 -15.92 -7.00
N ALA A 15 11.05 -16.11 -8.31
CA ALA A 15 11.63 -17.36 -8.82
C ALA A 15 13.03 -17.57 -8.25
N ASN A 16 13.29 -18.77 -7.71
CA ASN A 16 14.56 -19.17 -7.10
C ASN A 16 14.99 -18.29 -5.91
N ALA A 17 14.04 -17.75 -5.13
CA ALA A 17 14.36 -16.99 -3.91
C ALA A 17 15.28 -17.75 -2.96
N GLU A 18 15.19 -19.09 -2.90
CA GLU A 18 16.02 -19.95 -2.06
C GLU A 18 17.52 -19.88 -2.37
N LYS A 19 17.92 -19.41 -3.54
CA LYS A 19 19.33 -19.31 -3.96
C LYS A 19 20.05 -18.08 -3.42
N SER A 20 19.32 -17.08 -2.93
CA SER A 20 19.87 -15.84 -2.41
C SER A 20 19.27 -15.50 -1.04
N PRO A 21 20.09 -15.22 0.00
CA PRO A 21 19.59 -14.73 1.28
C PRO A 21 18.77 -13.46 1.13
N ALA A 22 19.21 -12.51 0.28
CA ALA A 22 18.51 -11.26 0.03
C ALA A 22 17.11 -11.51 -0.57
N LEU A 23 17.03 -12.37 -1.61
CA LEU A 23 15.74 -12.67 -2.25
C LEU A 23 14.79 -13.43 -1.32
N ARG A 24 15.32 -14.31 -0.45
CA ARG A 24 14.51 -14.96 0.60
C ARG A 24 13.93 -13.97 1.60
N SER A 25 14.74 -12.97 2.01
CA SER A 25 14.30 -11.93 2.92
C SER A 25 13.15 -11.11 2.30
N ILE A 26 13.30 -10.70 1.05
CA ILE A 26 12.25 -9.97 0.30
C ILE A 26 10.99 -10.82 0.17
N GLU A 27 11.11 -12.08 -0.23
CA GLU A 27 9.96 -12.99 -0.39
C GLU A 27 9.19 -13.17 0.94
N ALA A 28 9.92 -13.36 2.04
CA ALA A 28 9.32 -13.53 3.36
C ALA A 28 8.61 -12.25 3.84
N ALA A 29 9.26 -11.07 3.68
CA ALA A 29 8.67 -9.79 4.03
C ALA A 29 7.40 -9.53 3.20
N ASN A 30 7.48 -9.71 1.87
CA ASN A 30 6.35 -9.50 0.99
C ASN A 30 5.19 -10.48 1.29
N ALA A 31 5.48 -11.75 1.63
CA ALA A 31 4.45 -12.69 2.07
C ALA A 31 3.81 -12.24 3.40
N GLY A 32 4.59 -11.69 4.33
CA GLY A 32 4.09 -11.11 5.56
C GLY A 32 3.10 -9.98 5.30
N TYR A 33 3.51 -8.99 4.50
CA TYR A 33 2.64 -7.87 4.12
C TYR A 33 1.40 -8.35 3.35
N PHE A 34 1.59 -9.12 2.28
CA PHE A 34 0.48 -9.56 1.43
C PHE A 34 -0.61 -10.33 2.19
N PHE A 35 -0.21 -11.21 3.10
CA PHE A 35 -1.13 -12.04 3.88
C PHE A 35 -1.44 -11.45 5.27
N GLU A 36 -1.00 -10.22 5.56
CA GLU A 36 -1.22 -9.52 6.83
C GLU A 36 -0.77 -10.33 8.05
N LEU A 37 0.44 -10.90 7.96
CA LEU A 37 1.03 -11.74 9.00
C LEU A 37 2.24 -11.05 9.62
N GLU A 38 2.21 -10.81 10.90
CA GLU A 38 3.36 -10.26 11.64
C GLU A 38 4.51 -11.28 11.71
N GLU A 39 5.76 -10.79 11.56
CA GLU A 39 7.00 -11.58 11.74
C GLU A 39 7.00 -12.94 11.00
N PHE A 40 6.46 -12.97 9.79
CA PHE A 40 6.32 -14.20 9.04
C PHE A 40 7.64 -14.66 8.41
N GLY A 41 8.08 -15.89 8.69
CA GLY A 41 9.31 -16.46 8.15
C GLY A 41 9.12 -17.75 7.33
N GLY A 42 7.88 -18.05 6.95
CA GLY A 42 7.52 -19.27 6.20
C GLY A 42 7.48 -19.08 4.68
N THR A 43 6.87 -20.05 4.00
CA THR A 43 6.60 -19.99 2.56
C THR A 43 5.29 -19.26 2.28
N ALA A 44 5.11 -18.70 1.09
CA ALA A 44 3.87 -18.06 0.66
C ALA A 44 2.63 -18.97 0.83
N ARG A 45 2.78 -20.28 0.61
CA ARG A 45 1.70 -21.25 0.84
C ARG A 45 1.31 -21.35 2.32
N GLN A 46 2.31 -21.39 3.22
CA GLN A 46 2.05 -21.40 4.66
C GLN A 46 1.41 -20.08 5.12
N ALA A 47 1.81 -18.95 4.52
CA ALA A 47 1.19 -17.66 4.75
C ALA A 47 -0.29 -17.66 4.35
N ALA A 48 -0.60 -18.13 3.14
CA ALA A 48 -1.98 -18.25 2.65
C ALA A 48 -2.84 -19.13 3.57
N ASP A 49 -2.32 -20.30 3.96
CA ASP A 49 -3.02 -21.22 4.88
C ASP A 49 -3.26 -20.57 6.26
N SER A 50 -2.35 -19.71 6.73
CA SER A 50 -2.49 -18.99 7.99
C SER A 50 -3.53 -17.87 7.90
N ALA A 51 -3.48 -17.06 6.85
CA ALA A 51 -4.46 -16.00 6.59
C ALA A 51 -5.88 -16.57 6.47
N LEU A 52 -6.05 -17.66 5.73
CA LEU A 52 -7.36 -18.32 5.60
C LEU A 52 -7.89 -18.83 6.94
N ARG A 53 -7.02 -19.36 7.82
CA ARG A 53 -7.43 -19.77 9.17
C ARG A 53 -7.84 -18.59 10.05
N GLN A 54 -7.14 -17.46 9.97
CA GLN A 54 -7.49 -16.24 10.69
C GLN A 54 -8.87 -15.71 10.26
N ILE A 55 -9.09 -15.55 8.95
CA ILE A 55 -10.38 -15.11 8.41
C ILE A 55 -11.49 -16.06 8.80
N ALA A 56 -11.27 -17.37 8.71
CA ALA A 56 -12.27 -18.36 9.13
C ALA A 56 -12.60 -18.27 10.61
N ALA A 57 -11.62 -17.99 11.47
CA ALA A 57 -11.83 -17.79 12.91
C ALA A 57 -12.62 -16.51 13.18
N GLU A 58 -12.28 -15.39 12.54
CA GLU A 58 -12.99 -14.11 12.67
C GLU A 58 -14.46 -14.24 12.24
N LEU A 59 -14.72 -14.92 11.13
CA LEU A 59 -16.07 -15.15 10.61
C LEU A 59 -16.88 -16.14 11.46
N ALA A 60 -16.24 -16.95 12.29
CA ALA A 60 -16.92 -17.89 13.20
C ALA A 60 -17.49 -17.22 14.44
N PHE A 61 -17.03 -16.01 14.83
CA PHE A 61 -17.59 -15.29 15.94
C PHE A 61 -19.03 -14.80 15.64
N PRO A 62 -19.98 -14.96 16.59
CA PRO A 62 -21.33 -14.43 16.42
C PRO A 62 -21.26 -12.90 16.29
N GLN A 63 -21.53 -12.39 15.11
CA GLN A 63 -21.64 -10.96 14.91
C GLN A 63 -23.00 -10.50 15.44
N SER A 64 -23.02 -9.51 16.33
CA SER A 64 -24.23 -8.86 16.82
C SER A 64 -24.88 -7.90 15.80
N ALA A 65 -24.35 -7.88 14.59
CA ALA A 65 -24.85 -7.07 13.47
C ALA A 65 -26.08 -7.73 12.79
N PRO A 66 -26.97 -6.94 12.19
CA PRO A 66 -28.09 -7.46 11.39
C PRO A 66 -27.58 -8.44 10.32
N GLN A 67 -28.36 -9.50 10.04
CA GLN A 67 -28.01 -10.46 9.00
C GLN A 67 -27.80 -9.72 7.68
N MET A 68 -26.55 -9.73 7.20
CA MET A 68 -26.20 -9.15 5.90
C MET A 68 -26.71 -10.05 4.80
N THR A 69 -27.25 -9.45 3.76
CA THR A 69 -27.78 -10.15 2.58
C THR A 69 -26.68 -10.54 1.61
N GLU A 70 -25.58 -9.79 1.59
CA GLU A 70 -24.46 -10.01 0.67
C GLU A 70 -23.33 -10.81 1.33
N PRO A 71 -22.65 -11.71 0.58
CA PRO A 71 -21.47 -12.40 1.08
C PRO A 71 -20.33 -11.42 1.32
N TYR A 72 -19.43 -11.75 2.24
CA TYR A 72 -18.17 -11.04 2.37
C TYR A 72 -17.27 -11.31 1.16
N GLU A 73 -16.58 -10.27 0.71
CA GLU A 73 -15.60 -10.37 -0.37
C GLU A 73 -14.25 -9.81 0.10
N ILE A 74 -13.20 -10.58 -0.10
CA ILE A 74 -11.82 -10.18 0.21
C ILE A 74 -10.97 -10.55 -0.99
N SER A 75 -10.25 -9.60 -1.55
CA SER A 75 -9.28 -9.88 -2.59
C SER A 75 -7.99 -9.09 -2.39
N ALA A 76 -6.89 -9.71 -2.76
CA ALA A 76 -5.60 -9.04 -2.84
C ALA A 76 -4.84 -9.55 -4.05
N GLU A 77 -4.17 -8.63 -4.74
CA GLU A 77 -3.28 -8.91 -5.86
C GLU A 77 -1.95 -8.21 -5.65
N ALA A 78 -0.85 -8.94 -5.84
CA ALA A 78 0.48 -8.37 -5.80
C ALA A 78 1.11 -8.41 -7.19
N GLU A 79 1.64 -7.26 -7.61
CA GLU A 79 2.48 -7.11 -8.79
C GLU A 79 3.89 -6.69 -8.36
N ALA A 80 4.89 -6.99 -9.20
CA ALA A 80 6.27 -6.59 -8.94
C ALA A 80 6.80 -5.74 -10.10
N ALA A 81 7.30 -4.56 -9.79
CA ALA A 81 8.04 -3.71 -10.71
C ALA A 81 9.53 -3.79 -10.38
N VAL A 82 10.36 -4.18 -11.35
CA VAL A 82 11.80 -4.41 -11.17
C VAL A 82 12.59 -3.39 -11.96
N THR A 83 13.56 -2.77 -11.31
CA THR A 83 14.62 -1.96 -11.92
C THR A 83 15.96 -2.68 -11.78
N ASP A 84 17.08 -2.07 -12.18
CA ASP A 84 18.41 -2.70 -12.13
C ASP A 84 18.82 -3.13 -10.70
N SER A 85 18.38 -2.43 -9.67
CA SER A 85 18.83 -2.64 -8.29
C SER A 85 17.69 -2.76 -7.27
N LEU A 86 16.47 -2.45 -7.67
CA LEU A 86 15.31 -2.39 -6.79
C LEU A 86 14.17 -3.28 -7.31
N VAL A 87 13.36 -3.77 -6.39
CA VAL A 87 12.04 -4.32 -6.70
C VAL A 87 11.00 -3.62 -5.82
N THR A 88 9.92 -3.15 -6.44
CA THR A 88 8.75 -2.66 -5.70
C THR A 88 7.61 -3.65 -5.89
N TYR A 89 7.10 -4.18 -4.78
CA TYR A 89 5.82 -4.88 -4.76
C TYR A 89 4.70 -3.86 -4.58
N ILE A 90 3.67 -4.02 -5.40
CA ILE A 90 2.45 -3.22 -5.37
C ILE A 90 1.34 -4.17 -5.01
N ILE A 91 0.75 -4.01 -3.83
CA ILE A 91 -0.31 -4.86 -3.30
C ILE A 91 -1.60 -4.06 -3.39
N SER A 92 -2.52 -4.51 -4.24
CA SER A 92 -3.87 -3.95 -4.34
C SER A 92 -4.84 -4.81 -3.55
N ARG A 93 -5.60 -4.19 -2.65
CA ARG A 93 -6.58 -4.86 -1.78
C ARG A 93 -7.97 -4.34 -2.02
N TRP A 94 -8.93 -5.24 -1.88
CA TRP A 94 -10.35 -4.92 -1.79
C TRP A 94 -10.99 -5.77 -0.72
N SER A 95 -11.85 -5.18 0.09
CA SER A 95 -12.66 -5.93 1.03
C SER A 95 -14.06 -5.33 1.17
N TYR A 96 -15.06 -6.19 1.24
CA TYR A 96 -16.39 -5.87 1.69
C TYR A 96 -16.79 -6.87 2.78
N THR A 97 -16.80 -6.39 4.01
CA THR A 97 -17.16 -7.19 5.20
C THR A 97 -18.44 -6.65 5.84
N GLY A 98 -19.23 -5.94 5.05
CA GLY A 98 -20.46 -5.32 5.47
C GLY A 98 -20.36 -3.81 5.65
N GLY A 99 -21.52 -3.18 5.82
CA GLY A 99 -21.62 -1.74 5.96
C GLY A 99 -22.04 -1.03 4.68
N ALA A 100 -21.76 0.28 4.63
CA ALA A 100 -22.25 1.14 3.54
C ALA A 100 -21.45 0.98 2.23
N HIS A 101 -20.18 0.61 2.31
CA HIS A 101 -19.27 0.47 1.16
C HIS A 101 -18.14 -0.50 1.49
N GLY A 102 -17.44 -0.98 0.46
CA GLY A 102 -16.19 -1.70 0.60
C GLY A 102 -15.01 -0.78 0.85
N MET A 103 -13.87 -1.37 1.19
CA MET A 103 -12.59 -0.69 1.37
C MET A 103 -11.61 -1.20 0.32
N TYR A 104 -10.79 -0.30 -0.18
CA TYR A 104 -9.67 -0.63 -1.06
C TYR A 104 -8.42 0.11 -0.62
N ALA A 105 -7.29 -0.51 -0.87
CA ALA A 105 -5.98 0.07 -0.57
C ALA A 105 -4.95 -0.38 -1.61
N THR A 106 -3.94 0.46 -1.80
CA THR A 106 -2.71 0.14 -2.52
C THR A 106 -1.53 0.32 -1.58
N GLU A 107 -0.70 -0.69 -1.45
CA GLU A 107 0.51 -0.69 -0.63
C GLU A 107 1.71 -0.94 -1.53
N CYS A 108 2.76 -0.14 -1.37
CA CYS A 108 4.00 -0.26 -2.13
C CYS A 108 5.16 -0.54 -1.18
N HIS A 109 5.89 -1.62 -1.42
CA HIS A 109 7.04 -2.03 -0.64
C HIS A 109 8.25 -2.12 -1.55
N THR A 110 9.22 -1.23 -1.38
CA THR A 110 10.42 -1.14 -2.23
C THR A 110 11.62 -1.74 -1.53
N TYR A 111 12.29 -2.68 -2.18
CA TYR A 111 13.43 -3.42 -1.61
C TYR A 111 14.70 -3.26 -2.42
N SER A 112 15.84 -3.27 -1.74
CA SER A 112 17.15 -3.45 -2.36
C SER A 112 17.33 -4.92 -2.77
N LEU A 113 17.50 -5.20 -4.08
CA LEU A 113 17.75 -6.55 -4.57
C LEU A 113 19.06 -7.14 -4.04
N ALA A 114 20.07 -6.30 -3.84
CA ALA A 114 21.37 -6.74 -3.30
C ALA A 114 21.34 -6.94 -1.79
N GLY A 115 20.65 -6.06 -1.05
CA GLY A 115 20.62 -6.08 0.41
C GLY A 115 19.53 -6.96 1.00
N GLY A 116 18.42 -7.13 0.31
CA GLY A 116 17.27 -7.92 0.77
C GLY A 116 16.47 -7.26 1.89
N TYR A 117 16.58 -5.93 2.03
CA TYR A 117 15.85 -5.12 3.01
C TYR A 117 14.97 -4.09 2.33
N GLU A 118 13.92 -3.71 2.99
CA GLU A 118 13.00 -2.66 2.54
C GLU A 118 13.65 -1.28 2.70
N LEU A 119 13.39 -0.41 1.74
CA LEU A 119 13.91 0.95 1.68
C LEU A 119 12.82 1.92 2.10
N SER A 120 13.19 2.80 3.00
CA SER A 120 12.41 3.98 3.37
C SER A 120 12.78 5.20 2.49
N THR A 121 11.99 6.25 2.55
CA THR A 121 12.31 7.53 1.92
C THR A 121 13.64 8.10 2.42
N ALA A 122 13.97 7.89 3.71
CA ALA A 122 15.23 8.32 4.33
C ALA A 122 16.47 7.55 3.84
N ASP A 123 16.30 6.33 3.29
CA ASP A 123 17.39 5.60 2.65
C ASP A 123 17.71 6.12 1.24
N LEU A 124 16.77 6.81 0.63
CA LEU A 124 16.84 7.27 -0.77
C LEU A 124 17.16 8.76 -0.90
N PHE A 125 16.74 9.57 0.07
CA PHE A 125 16.81 11.02 0.00
C PHE A 125 17.45 11.61 1.27
N SER A 126 18.21 12.67 1.08
CA SER A 126 18.74 13.45 2.22
C SER A 126 17.61 14.20 2.93
N GLU A 127 17.84 14.56 4.22
CA GLU A 127 16.90 15.35 5.02
C GLU A 127 16.48 16.66 4.30
N ARG A 128 17.43 17.33 3.64
CA ARG A 128 17.13 18.53 2.85
C ARG A 128 16.16 18.25 1.71
N GLN A 129 16.36 17.14 0.97
CA GLN A 129 15.47 16.75 -0.11
C GLN A 129 14.09 16.38 0.41
N LEU A 130 14.00 15.65 1.52
CA LEU A 130 12.72 15.30 2.14
C LEU A 130 11.92 16.56 2.53
N LEU A 131 12.55 17.57 3.10
CA LEU A 131 11.90 18.86 3.38
C LEU A 131 11.41 19.57 2.11
N GLY A 132 12.19 19.52 1.04
CA GLY A 132 11.80 20.06 -0.27
C GLY A 132 10.63 19.28 -0.89
N MET A 133 10.63 17.95 -0.75
CA MET A 133 9.55 17.07 -1.24
C MET A 133 8.24 17.32 -0.48
N GLU A 134 8.27 17.60 0.83
CA GLU A 134 7.06 17.98 1.59
C GLU A 134 6.41 19.24 1.02
N ALA A 135 7.19 20.27 0.73
CA ALA A 135 6.68 21.49 0.10
C ALA A 135 6.16 21.24 -1.32
N LEU A 136 6.86 20.38 -2.08
CA LEU A 136 6.47 19.99 -3.43
C LEU A 136 5.16 19.19 -3.42
N LEU A 137 4.99 18.27 -2.46
CA LEU A 137 3.76 17.48 -2.28
C LEU A 137 2.53 18.39 -2.18
N ARG A 138 2.56 19.36 -1.25
CA ARG A 138 1.46 20.30 -1.05
C ARG A 138 1.16 21.13 -2.30
N ARG A 139 2.19 21.63 -2.95
CA ARG A 139 2.03 22.36 -4.21
C ARG A 139 1.35 21.53 -5.27
N LYS A 140 1.79 20.28 -5.46
CA LYS A 140 1.20 19.37 -6.45
C LYS A 140 -0.25 19.02 -6.14
N LEU A 141 -0.59 18.80 -4.87
CA LEU A 141 -1.98 18.59 -4.47
C LEU A 141 -2.83 19.82 -4.77
N CYS A 142 -2.34 21.03 -4.46
CA CYS A 142 -3.02 22.25 -4.81
C CYS A 142 -3.23 22.41 -6.32
N GLU A 143 -2.22 22.10 -7.12
CA GLU A 143 -2.30 22.13 -8.58
C GLU A 143 -3.28 21.07 -9.11
N GLN A 144 -3.18 19.82 -8.63
CA GLN A 144 -4.01 18.70 -9.09
C GLN A 144 -5.50 18.89 -8.77
N TYR A 145 -5.81 19.52 -7.66
CA TYR A 145 -7.17 19.74 -7.19
C TYR A 145 -7.65 21.18 -7.35
N GLU A 146 -6.93 22.00 -8.12
CA GLU A 146 -7.29 23.41 -8.40
C GLU A 146 -7.56 24.22 -7.13
N ALA A 147 -6.74 24.01 -6.08
CA ALA A 147 -6.82 24.70 -4.79
C ALA A 147 -5.67 25.71 -4.67
N ALA A 148 -5.95 26.87 -4.10
CA ALA A 148 -4.93 27.90 -3.89
C ALA A 148 -4.13 27.69 -2.61
N ASN A 149 -4.66 26.95 -1.64
CA ASN A 149 -4.10 26.76 -0.30
C ASN A 149 -4.76 25.58 0.43
N ASP A 150 -4.31 25.32 1.65
CA ASP A 150 -4.80 24.25 2.52
C ASP A 150 -6.29 24.39 2.87
N ASP A 151 -6.80 25.62 3.05
CA ASP A 151 -8.22 25.86 3.35
C ASP A 151 -9.10 25.38 2.18
N GLU A 152 -8.67 25.68 0.95
CA GLU A 152 -9.39 25.22 -0.23
C GLU A 152 -9.22 23.70 -0.47
N LEU A 153 -8.09 23.10 -0.10
CA LEU A 153 -7.95 21.63 -0.06
C LEU A 153 -8.95 21.02 0.93
N ALA A 154 -9.11 21.61 2.11
CA ALA A 154 -10.08 21.15 3.10
C ALA A 154 -11.52 21.20 2.56
N GLU A 155 -11.89 22.26 1.81
CA GLU A 155 -13.20 22.36 1.16
C GLU A 155 -13.46 21.24 0.13
N ARG A 156 -12.38 20.67 -0.44
CA ARG A 156 -12.45 19.51 -1.37
C ARG A 156 -12.44 18.15 -0.69
N GLY A 157 -12.39 18.15 0.65
CA GLY A 157 -12.46 16.93 1.46
C GLY A 157 -11.11 16.39 1.92
N PHE A 158 -10.03 17.14 1.73
CA PHE A 158 -8.72 16.82 2.31
C PHE A 158 -8.69 17.13 3.81
N PHE A 159 -7.73 16.52 4.48
CA PHE A 159 -7.35 16.78 5.86
C PHE A 159 -5.92 17.36 5.89
N PRO A 160 -5.75 18.68 5.73
CA PRO A 160 -4.44 19.29 5.51
C PRO A 160 -3.41 18.98 6.60
N GLU A 161 -3.86 18.74 7.83
CA GLU A 161 -3.01 18.36 8.97
C GLU A 161 -2.38 16.97 8.83
N TYR A 162 -2.94 16.09 7.99
CA TYR A 162 -2.40 14.75 7.72
C TYR A 162 -1.61 14.67 6.41
N ILE A 163 -1.55 15.75 5.63
CA ILE A 163 -0.77 15.79 4.39
C ILE A 163 0.72 15.83 4.74
N SER A 164 1.40 14.71 4.54
CA SER A 164 2.85 14.54 4.69
C SER A 164 3.36 13.49 3.72
N LEU A 165 4.67 13.39 3.53
CA LEU A 165 5.25 12.26 2.79
C LEU A 165 4.89 10.95 3.47
N THR A 166 4.64 9.93 2.66
CA THR A 166 4.34 8.57 3.11
C THR A 166 5.43 7.61 2.68
N GLU A 167 5.59 6.50 3.42
CA GLU A 167 6.44 5.39 2.99
C GLU A 167 5.74 4.50 1.95
N ASN A 168 4.50 4.80 1.61
CA ASN A 168 3.75 4.13 0.55
C ASN A 168 4.09 4.77 -0.81
N PHE A 169 5.21 4.36 -1.40
CA PHE A 169 5.72 4.93 -2.63
C PHE A 169 6.22 3.89 -3.64
N ARG A 170 6.23 4.28 -4.89
CA ARG A 170 6.80 3.51 -6.00
C ARG A 170 7.83 4.36 -6.74
N ILE A 171 9.00 3.76 -7.04
CA ILE A 171 10.03 4.37 -7.87
C ILE A 171 9.87 3.88 -9.31
N THR A 172 9.91 4.82 -10.25
CA THR A 172 9.91 4.55 -11.70
C THR A 172 11.06 5.28 -12.37
N PRO A 173 11.40 4.97 -13.64
CA PRO A 173 12.39 5.75 -14.38
C PRO A 173 12.05 7.25 -14.50
N GLU A 174 10.77 7.60 -14.42
CA GLU A 174 10.27 8.98 -14.53
C GLU A 174 10.38 9.75 -13.22
N GLY A 175 10.39 9.06 -12.05
CA GLY A 175 10.43 9.71 -10.73
C GLY A 175 9.91 8.81 -9.63
N ILE A 176 9.29 9.43 -8.61
CA ILE A 176 8.66 8.74 -7.48
C ILE A 176 7.17 9.11 -7.42
N THR A 177 6.32 8.12 -7.16
CA THR A 177 4.90 8.32 -6.93
C THR A 177 4.56 7.89 -5.51
N PHE A 178 3.94 8.78 -4.75
CA PHE A 178 3.40 8.54 -3.42
C PHE A 178 1.91 8.20 -3.52
N TYR A 179 1.46 7.19 -2.78
CA TYR A 179 0.08 6.72 -2.77
C TYR A 179 -0.55 6.95 -1.40
N TYR A 180 -1.72 7.58 -1.41
CA TYR A 180 -2.55 7.80 -0.23
C TYR A 180 -3.87 7.07 -0.42
N ASN A 181 -4.16 6.15 0.48
CA ASN A 181 -5.40 5.41 0.46
C ASN A 181 -6.57 6.26 0.97
N PRO A 182 -7.82 5.84 0.75
CA PRO A 182 -8.97 6.52 1.35
C PRO A 182 -8.78 6.66 2.87
N TYR A 183 -9.01 7.85 3.38
CA TYR A 183 -8.81 8.30 4.76
C TYR A 183 -7.37 8.66 5.17
N ASP A 184 -6.34 8.41 4.36
CA ASP A 184 -4.97 8.79 4.73
C ASP A 184 -4.83 10.32 4.84
N ILE A 185 -5.27 11.05 3.81
CA ILE A 185 -5.18 12.51 3.73
C ILE A 185 -6.50 13.21 3.37
N GLY A 186 -7.61 12.49 3.39
CA GLY A 186 -8.91 13.05 3.05
C GLY A 186 -10.07 12.09 3.30
N CYS A 187 -11.30 12.55 3.10
CA CYS A 187 -12.50 11.74 3.30
C CYS A 187 -12.61 10.63 2.24
N TYR A 188 -13.39 9.59 2.54
CA TYR A 188 -13.60 8.45 1.63
C TYR A 188 -14.10 8.87 0.23
N ALA A 189 -14.92 9.90 0.16
CA ALA A 189 -15.46 10.40 -1.12
C ALA A 189 -14.38 10.99 -2.05
N LEU A 190 -13.24 11.43 -1.50
CA LEU A 190 -12.08 11.85 -2.28
C LEU A 190 -11.45 10.69 -3.04
N GLY A 191 -11.55 9.47 -2.50
CA GLY A 191 -10.92 8.27 -3.04
C GLY A 191 -9.44 8.16 -2.66
N ALA A 192 -8.73 7.32 -3.40
CA ALA A 192 -7.27 7.25 -3.32
C ALA A 192 -6.65 8.42 -4.11
N VAL A 193 -5.56 8.94 -3.58
CA VAL A 193 -4.79 10.05 -4.18
C VAL A 193 -3.38 9.57 -4.46
N ASP A 194 -2.88 9.84 -5.65
CA ASP A 194 -1.47 9.65 -5.98
C ASP A 194 -0.82 10.96 -6.40
N VAL A 195 0.45 11.12 -6.01
CA VAL A 195 1.24 12.31 -6.34
C VAL A 195 2.59 11.87 -6.89
N THR A 196 2.84 12.20 -8.13
CA THR A 196 4.12 11.91 -8.80
C THR A 196 5.03 13.13 -8.78
N MET A 197 6.25 12.93 -8.30
CA MET A 197 7.35 13.90 -8.41
C MET A 197 8.30 13.39 -9.47
N SER A 198 8.53 14.20 -10.50
CA SER A 198 9.42 13.84 -11.60
C SER A 198 10.89 13.87 -11.15
N ARG A 199 11.75 13.18 -11.91
CA ARG A 199 13.19 13.20 -11.66
C ARG A 199 13.75 14.63 -11.70
N GLU A 200 13.31 15.44 -12.67
CA GLU A 200 13.73 16.84 -12.79
C GLU A 200 13.34 17.67 -11.57
N GLU A 201 12.13 17.46 -11.03
CA GLU A 201 11.69 18.13 -9.80
C GLU A 201 12.54 17.73 -8.60
N LEU A 202 12.88 16.43 -8.49
CA LEU A 202 13.71 15.91 -7.39
C LEU A 202 15.17 16.39 -7.47
N GLU A 203 15.73 16.55 -8.67
CA GLU A 203 17.09 17.07 -8.88
C GLU A 203 17.22 18.56 -8.53
N ASN A 204 16.12 19.29 -8.53
CA ASN A 204 16.07 20.73 -8.20
C ASN A 204 15.77 21.03 -6.72
N LEU A 205 15.66 20.01 -5.86
CA LEU A 205 15.49 20.13 -4.41
C LEU A 205 16.85 20.16 -3.70
#